data_a91c8877310cba38c614e95f2a1c4391
#
_entry.id   a91c8877310cba38c614e95f2a1c4391
#
_cell.length_a   1.000
_cell.length_b   1.000
_cell.length_c   1.000
_cell.angle_alpha   90.00
_cell.angle_beta   90.00
_cell.angle_gamma   90.00
#
_symmetry.space_group_name_H-M   'P 1'
#
loop_
_entity.id
_entity.type
_entity.pdbx_description
1 polymer ?
#
loop_
_entity_poly.entity_id
_entity_poly.type
_entity_poly.pdbx_seq_one_letter_code
_entity_poly.pdbx_strand_id
1 'polypeptide(L)'
;PLLERFHKLSAPVSRPEGSISGSIRISAPNAIGNGLLIPWITAFQRRNPELFVNLTLTLGPMHIIPPECDIRINHGLYPCSNAVIRKLGEMRRMMVASAGYLAKHGVPKTPEDLEFHELLGGNDLVNGAPLVLLKDNERVIVPIHSKLRLKDHTAARTAALFDAGISVHAFRSDTMELVRRKLLIHVLPDWEPEPSPVSLLLPIGRKPSSAVEALCDFIAEKWRSNPELVFDHGL
;
A
#
# COMPACT_ATOMS: atom_id res chain seq x y z
N PRO A 1 16.44 -13.45 -50.23
CA PRO A 1 17.40 -12.45 -49.74
C PRO A 1 16.91 -11.89 -48.37
N LEU A 2 17.67 -11.01 -47.75
CA LEU A 2 17.48 -10.52 -46.36
C LEU A 2 16.07 -9.94 -46.06
N LEU A 3 15.48 -9.26 -47.00
CA LEU A 3 14.13 -8.64 -46.84
C LEU A 3 13.01 -9.69 -46.70
N GLU A 4 13.07 -10.84 -47.32
CA GLU A 4 12.09 -11.92 -47.16
C GLU A 4 12.22 -12.59 -45.78
N ARG A 5 13.45 -12.66 -45.23
CA ARG A 5 13.65 -13.13 -43.87
C ARG A 5 13.13 -12.13 -42.81
N PHE A 6 13.25 -10.82 -43.08
CA PHE A 6 12.66 -9.78 -42.21
C PHE A 6 11.11 -9.84 -42.26
N HIS A 7 10.48 -10.05 -43.40
CA HIS A 7 9.05 -10.21 -43.51
C HIS A 7 8.52 -11.49 -42.83
N LYS A 8 9.29 -12.58 -42.78
CA LYS A 8 8.94 -13.78 -42.04
C LYS A 8 9.08 -13.65 -40.52
N LEU A 9 9.95 -12.75 -40.05
CA LEU A 9 10.10 -12.42 -38.63
C LEU A 9 9.06 -11.42 -38.12
N SER A 10 8.40 -10.71 -39.03
CA SER A 10 7.29 -9.77 -38.74
C SER A 10 5.90 -10.36 -39.06
N ALA A 11 5.80 -11.66 -39.35
CA ALA A 11 4.51 -12.32 -39.40
C ALA A 11 3.83 -12.17 -38.02
N PRO A 12 2.60 -11.66 -37.95
CA PRO A 12 1.89 -11.56 -36.68
C PRO A 12 1.78 -12.96 -36.12
N VAL A 13 2.49 -13.21 -35.01
CA VAL A 13 2.22 -14.40 -34.20
C VAL A 13 0.72 -14.34 -33.92
N SER A 14 -0.01 -15.39 -34.35
CA SER A 14 -1.44 -15.50 -34.09
C SER A 14 -1.64 -15.41 -32.58
N ARG A 15 -2.07 -14.23 -32.11
CA ARG A 15 -2.35 -13.98 -30.71
C ARG A 15 -3.58 -14.82 -30.34
N PRO A 16 -3.55 -15.57 -29.23
CA PRO A 16 -4.76 -16.14 -28.69
C PRO A 16 -5.78 -15.00 -28.53
N GLU A 17 -6.99 -15.17 -29.06
CA GLU A 17 -8.07 -14.18 -28.87
C GLU A 17 -8.22 -13.90 -27.37
N GLY A 18 -8.02 -12.63 -26.97
CA GLY A 18 -8.12 -12.21 -25.58
C GLY A 18 -6.79 -12.03 -24.81
N SER A 19 -5.60 -12.28 -25.41
CA SER A 19 -4.34 -12.05 -24.70
C SER A 19 -4.06 -10.55 -24.55
N ILE A 20 -3.79 -10.13 -23.29
CA ILE A 20 -3.42 -8.77 -22.94
C ILE A 20 -1.92 -8.61 -23.16
N SER A 21 -1.51 -7.62 -23.93
CA SER A 21 -0.11 -7.32 -24.25
C SER A 21 0.17 -5.83 -24.17
N GLY A 22 1.44 -5.44 -24.20
CA GLY A 22 1.89 -4.05 -24.17
C GLY A 22 2.66 -3.69 -22.92
N SER A 23 2.74 -2.38 -22.59
CA SER A 23 3.47 -1.88 -21.43
C SER A 23 2.57 -1.00 -20.57
N ILE A 24 2.62 -1.20 -19.26
CA ILE A 24 1.92 -0.43 -18.25
C ILE A 24 2.93 0.16 -17.27
N ARG A 25 2.81 1.45 -16.98
CA ARG A 25 3.64 2.18 -16.01
C ARG A 25 2.80 2.51 -14.78
N ILE A 26 3.21 1.97 -13.64
CA ILE A 26 2.52 2.11 -12.37
C ILE A 26 3.40 2.86 -11.39
N SER A 27 2.81 3.77 -10.63
CA SER A 27 3.44 4.40 -9.48
C SER A 27 2.64 4.10 -8.21
N ALA A 28 3.33 3.71 -7.14
CA ALA A 28 2.68 3.33 -5.88
C ALA A 28 3.53 3.67 -4.66
N PRO A 29 2.92 3.83 -3.46
CA PRO A 29 3.65 3.86 -2.20
C PRO A 29 4.40 2.55 -1.94
N ASN A 30 5.59 2.64 -1.31
CA ASN A 30 6.45 1.48 -1.04
C ASN A 30 5.71 0.32 -0.36
N ALA A 31 4.97 0.58 0.69
CA ALA A 31 4.31 -0.47 1.46
C ALA A 31 3.22 -1.19 0.65
N ILE A 32 2.42 -0.44 -0.15
CA ILE A 32 1.39 -1.04 -1.03
C ILE A 32 2.07 -1.81 -2.17
N GLY A 33 3.13 -1.24 -2.75
CA GLY A 33 3.88 -1.88 -3.82
C GLY A 33 4.47 -3.22 -3.40
N ASN A 34 5.24 -3.22 -2.30
CA ASN A 34 5.92 -4.41 -1.81
C ASN A 34 4.94 -5.46 -1.24
N GLY A 35 3.95 -5.01 -0.46
CA GLY A 35 3.05 -5.93 0.24
C GLY A 35 1.93 -6.50 -0.64
N LEU A 36 1.45 -5.76 -1.62
CA LEU A 36 0.26 -6.12 -2.39
C LEU A 36 0.50 -6.18 -3.90
N LEU A 37 1.04 -5.10 -4.50
CA LEU A 37 1.08 -5.00 -5.97
C LEU A 37 2.06 -5.97 -6.61
N ILE A 38 3.24 -6.17 -6.05
CA ILE A 38 4.24 -7.08 -6.62
C ILE A 38 3.67 -8.51 -6.77
N PRO A 39 3.12 -9.16 -5.72
CA PRO A 39 2.53 -10.47 -5.87
C PRO A 39 1.33 -10.49 -6.83
N TRP A 40 0.48 -9.45 -6.83
CA TRP A 40 -0.67 -9.38 -7.72
C TRP A 40 -0.27 -9.18 -9.17
N ILE A 41 0.67 -8.26 -9.46
CA ILE A 41 1.20 -8.03 -10.80
C ILE A 41 1.87 -9.29 -11.33
N THR A 42 2.66 -9.97 -10.49
CA THR A 42 3.29 -11.26 -10.86
C THR A 42 2.25 -12.31 -11.23
N ALA A 43 1.16 -12.41 -10.47
CA ALA A 43 0.07 -13.34 -10.78
C ALA A 43 -0.68 -12.94 -12.07
N PHE A 44 -0.85 -11.65 -12.34
CA PHE A 44 -1.47 -11.14 -13.55
C PHE A 44 -0.59 -11.38 -14.78
N GLN A 45 0.72 -11.14 -14.70
CA GLN A 45 1.67 -11.39 -15.78
C GLN A 45 1.79 -12.87 -16.16
N ARG A 46 1.66 -13.80 -15.18
CA ARG A 46 1.61 -15.24 -15.50
C ARG A 46 0.47 -15.62 -16.44
N ARG A 47 -0.65 -14.87 -16.40
CA ARG A 47 -1.79 -15.05 -17.31
C ARG A 47 -1.68 -14.22 -18.59
N ASN A 48 -0.76 -13.26 -18.61
CA ASN A 48 -0.54 -12.33 -19.71
C ASN A 48 0.98 -12.17 -19.97
N PRO A 49 1.65 -13.19 -20.53
CA PRO A 49 3.12 -13.24 -20.61
C PRO A 49 3.73 -12.16 -21.52
N GLU A 50 2.95 -11.58 -22.43
CA GLU A 50 3.38 -10.48 -23.30
C GLU A 50 3.19 -9.09 -22.69
N LEU A 51 2.75 -9.00 -21.42
CA LEU A 51 2.56 -7.74 -20.73
C LEU A 51 3.83 -7.34 -19.97
N PHE A 52 4.32 -6.15 -20.27
CA PHE A 52 5.40 -5.51 -19.51
C PHE A 52 4.83 -4.55 -18.48
N VAL A 53 5.30 -4.61 -17.25
CA VAL A 53 4.88 -3.69 -16.18
C VAL A 53 6.11 -3.03 -15.58
N ASN A 54 6.14 -1.70 -15.64
CA ASN A 54 7.12 -0.86 -14.95
C ASN A 54 6.49 -0.33 -13.66
N LEU A 55 6.91 -0.86 -12.52
CA LEU A 55 6.43 -0.43 -11.21
C LEU A 55 7.47 0.48 -10.55
N THR A 56 7.10 1.73 -10.34
CA THR A 56 7.89 2.72 -9.58
C THR A 56 7.32 2.85 -8.18
N LEU A 57 8.11 2.55 -7.17
CA LEU A 57 7.76 2.77 -5.77
C LEU A 57 8.29 4.13 -5.32
N THR A 58 7.45 4.91 -4.63
CA THR A 58 7.78 6.31 -4.33
C THR A 58 7.17 6.78 -3.01
N LEU A 59 7.86 7.73 -2.39
CA LEU A 59 7.37 8.57 -1.28
C LEU A 59 6.91 9.96 -1.76
N GLY A 60 6.86 10.17 -3.07
CA GLY A 60 6.49 11.45 -3.67
C GLY A 60 5.04 11.86 -3.39
N PRO A 61 4.68 13.11 -3.73
CA PRO A 61 3.36 13.66 -3.45
C PRO A 61 2.26 12.80 -4.08
N MET A 62 1.29 12.40 -3.27
CA MET A 62 0.23 11.46 -3.65
C MET A 62 -0.80 12.06 -4.60
N HIS A 63 -0.94 13.38 -4.63
CA HIS A 63 -1.90 14.12 -5.47
C HIS A 63 -1.40 14.42 -6.89
N ILE A 64 -0.18 14.04 -7.24
CA ILE A 64 0.41 14.28 -8.56
C ILE A 64 0.59 12.96 -9.28
N ILE A 65 0.02 12.85 -10.48
CA ILE A 65 0.30 11.72 -11.38
C ILE A 65 1.48 12.13 -12.26
N PRO A 66 2.60 11.37 -12.25
CA PRO A 66 3.68 11.59 -13.19
C PRO A 66 3.19 11.51 -14.65
N PRO A 67 3.64 12.38 -15.58
CA PRO A 67 3.14 12.40 -16.96
C PRO A 67 3.22 11.08 -17.71
N GLU A 68 4.25 10.30 -17.40
CA GLU A 68 4.50 8.99 -17.99
C GLU A 68 3.70 7.86 -17.34
N CYS A 69 3.02 8.10 -16.20
CA CYS A 69 2.32 7.09 -15.42
C CYS A 69 0.97 6.77 -16.04
N ASP A 70 0.63 5.49 -16.15
CA ASP A 70 -0.67 5.01 -16.63
C ASP A 70 -1.63 4.75 -15.47
N ILE A 71 -1.12 4.27 -14.32
CA ILE A 71 -1.87 4.02 -13.10
C ILE A 71 -1.07 4.53 -11.90
N ARG A 72 -1.66 5.39 -11.09
CA ARG A 72 -1.11 5.73 -9.79
C ARG A 72 -1.96 5.17 -8.67
N ILE A 73 -1.32 4.50 -7.73
CA ILE A 73 -1.98 4.14 -6.46
C ILE A 73 -1.87 5.34 -5.52
N ASN A 74 -3.00 5.83 -5.08
CA ASN A 74 -3.09 6.87 -4.07
C ASN A 74 -3.48 6.27 -2.72
N HIS A 75 -2.86 6.80 -1.66
CA HIS A 75 -3.12 6.42 -0.27
C HIS A 75 -3.33 7.71 0.54
N GLY A 76 -4.47 7.81 1.22
CA GLY A 76 -4.87 9.00 1.95
C GLY A 76 -5.85 9.89 1.17
N LEU A 77 -6.36 10.92 1.84
CA LEU A 77 -7.30 11.90 1.31
C LEU A 77 -6.53 13.07 0.67
N TYR A 78 -6.06 12.88 -0.55
CA TYR A 78 -5.40 13.94 -1.31
C TYR A 78 -6.26 14.29 -2.53
N PRO A 79 -6.74 15.55 -2.64
CA PRO A 79 -7.48 15.98 -3.83
C PRO A 79 -6.55 15.90 -5.06
N CYS A 80 -7.03 15.28 -6.10
CA CYS A 80 -6.34 15.18 -7.39
C CYS A 80 -7.27 15.70 -8.48
N SER A 81 -6.99 16.88 -9.00
CA SER A 81 -7.86 17.57 -9.99
C SER A 81 -7.68 17.05 -11.41
N ASN A 82 -6.59 16.33 -11.70
CA ASN A 82 -6.22 15.87 -13.05
C ASN A 82 -6.28 14.34 -13.20
N ALA A 83 -7.11 13.67 -12.40
CA ALA A 83 -7.26 12.22 -12.41
C ALA A 83 -8.73 11.77 -12.42
N VAL A 84 -8.99 10.66 -13.09
CA VAL A 84 -10.15 9.83 -12.83
C VAL A 84 -9.83 8.96 -11.62
N ILE A 85 -10.65 9.09 -10.57
CA ILE A 85 -10.45 8.40 -9.29
C ILE A 85 -11.33 7.16 -9.24
N ARG A 86 -10.71 5.99 -9.02
CA ARG A 86 -11.41 4.74 -8.76
C ARG A 86 -11.08 4.28 -7.34
N LYS A 87 -12.01 4.40 -6.41
CA LYS A 87 -11.85 3.95 -5.02
C LYS A 87 -11.67 2.43 -4.99
N LEU A 88 -10.64 1.96 -4.30
CA LEU A 88 -10.41 0.53 -4.02
C LEU A 88 -11.04 0.12 -2.68
N GLY A 89 -10.87 0.93 -1.66
CA GLY A 89 -11.32 0.67 -0.31
C GLY A 89 -10.48 1.44 0.70
N GLU A 90 -10.28 0.84 1.85
CA GLU A 90 -9.48 1.41 2.94
C GLU A 90 -8.36 0.46 3.33
N MET A 91 -7.21 1.02 3.71
CA MET A 91 -6.08 0.26 4.21
C MET A 91 -6.17 0.19 5.72
N ARG A 92 -6.37 -1.00 6.27
CA ARG A 92 -6.31 -1.25 7.71
C ARG A 92 -4.89 -1.13 8.22
N ARG A 93 -4.75 -0.55 9.39
CA ARG A 93 -3.48 -0.32 10.07
C ARG A 93 -3.44 -1.03 11.40
N MET A 94 -2.25 -1.22 11.95
CA MET A 94 -2.05 -1.80 13.27
C MET A 94 -0.83 -1.19 13.94
N MET A 95 -0.75 -1.33 15.25
CA MET A 95 0.40 -0.92 16.04
C MET A 95 1.24 -2.14 16.39
N VAL A 96 2.56 -2.04 16.18
CA VAL A 96 3.48 -3.15 16.44
C VAL A 96 4.79 -2.68 17.02
N ALA A 97 5.37 -3.52 17.87
CA ALA A 97 6.70 -3.33 18.44
C ALA A 97 7.42 -4.68 18.60
N SER A 98 8.75 -4.65 18.74
CA SER A 98 9.53 -5.84 19.10
C SER A 98 9.35 -6.24 20.56
N ALA A 99 9.61 -7.51 20.86
CA ALA A 99 9.63 -8.00 22.24
C ALA A 99 10.71 -7.30 23.07
N GLY A 100 11.88 -7.01 22.47
CA GLY A 100 12.99 -6.31 23.13
C GLY A 100 12.60 -4.90 23.56
N TYR A 101 11.95 -4.13 22.68
CA TYR A 101 11.46 -2.80 23.02
C TYR A 101 10.46 -2.84 24.18
N LEU A 102 9.45 -3.72 24.10
CA LEU A 102 8.41 -3.83 25.12
C LEU A 102 8.93 -4.34 26.48
N ALA A 103 9.92 -5.23 26.47
CA ALA A 103 10.57 -5.68 27.70
C ALA A 103 11.28 -4.55 28.43
N LYS A 104 11.86 -3.59 27.68
CA LYS A 104 12.61 -2.46 28.25
C LYS A 104 11.72 -1.29 28.66
N HIS A 105 10.65 -1.02 27.90
CA HIS A 105 9.84 0.19 28.06
C HIS A 105 8.44 -0.09 28.61
N GLY A 106 8.07 -1.36 28.80
CA GLY A 106 6.73 -1.77 29.21
C GLY A 106 5.80 -2.02 28.00
N VAL A 107 4.68 -2.67 28.27
CA VAL A 107 3.62 -2.92 27.30
C VAL A 107 2.48 -1.95 27.56
N PRO A 108 2.15 -1.03 26.64
CA PRO A 108 1.04 -0.11 26.83
C PRO A 108 -0.28 -0.90 26.93
N LYS A 109 -1.14 -0.52 27.86
CA LYS A 109 -2.45 -1.15 28.12
C LYS A 109 -3.61 -0.29 27.66
N THR A 110 -3.39 1.03 27.55
CA THR A 110 -4.37 2.01 27.09
C THR A 110 -3.75 2.93 26.04
N PRO A 111 -4.56 3.63 25.23
CA PRO A 111 -4.05 4.63 24.29
C PRO A 111 -3.20 5.72 24.95
N GLU A 112 -3.52 6.12 26.18
CA GLU A 112 -2.81 7.15 26.94
C GLU A 112 -1.38 6.72 27.27
N ASP A 113 -1.16 5.43 27.51
CA ASP A 113 0.19 4.90 27.80
C ASP A 113 1.17 5.15 26.63
N LEU A 114 0.66 5.33 25.41
CA LEU A 114 1.46 5.60 24.22
C LEU A 114 2.26 6.92 24.33
N GLU A 115 1.84 7.86 25.17
CA GLU A 115 2.57 9.09 25.44
C GLU A 115 3.98 8.83 26.01
N PHE A 116 4.16 7.71 26.70
CA PHE A 116 5.44 7.31 27.30
C PHE A 116 6.33 6.47 26.37
N HIS A 117 5.89 6.26 25.12
CA HIS A 117 6.61 5.46 24.15
C HIS A 117 7.13 6.28 22.96
N GLU A 118 8.23 5.80 22.36
CA GLU A 118 8.67 6.29 21.04
C GLU A 118 7.73 5.78 19.96
N LEU A 119 7.02 6.69 19.30
CA LEU A 119 6.04 6.35 18.27
C LEU A 119 6.63 6.56 16.89
N LEU A 120 6.72 5.48 16.12
CA LEU A 120 7.27 5.47 14.77
C LEU A 120 6.12 5.48 13.76
N GLY A 121 6.07 6.46 12.88
CA GLY A 121 4.98 6.58 11.92
C GLY A 121 5.44 6.97 10.52
N GLY A 122 4.50 6.92 9.58
CA GLY A 122 4.70 7.34 8.20
C GLY A 122 4.55 8.86 8.00
N ASN A 123 4.33 9.24 6.74
CA ASN A 123 4.32 10.63 6.29
C ASN A 123 3.34 11.53 7.07
N ASP A 124 2.17 11.00 7.43
CA ASP A 124 1.13 11.76 8.15
C ASP A 124 1.67 12.29 9.49
N LEU A 125 2.36 11.43 10.24
CA LEU A 125 2.93 11.78 11.54
C LEU A 125 4.13 12.71 11.44
N VAL A 126 4.94 12.58 10.40
CA VAL A 126 6.05 13.52 10.15
C VAL A 126 5.55 14.92 9.90
N ASN A 127 4.36 15.05 9.31
CA ASN A 127 3.69 16.32 9.03
C ASN A 127 2.90 16.87 10.24
N GLY A 128 3.00 16.22 11.40
CA GLY A 128 2.37 16.69 12.64
C GLY A 128 0.91 16.26 12.83
N ALA A 129 0.41 15.35 12.00
CA ALA A 129 -0.92 14.78 12.23
C ALA A 129 -0.90 13.91 13.50
N PRO A 130 -1.93 14.00 14.38
CA PRO A 130 -2.00 13.14 15.55
C PRO A 130 -2.32 11.69 15.15
N LEU A 131 -1.98 10.74 16.01
CA LEU A 131 -2.46 9.38 15.91
C LEU A 131 -3.92 9.32 16.36
N VAL A 132 -4.80 8.89 15.48
CA VAL A 132 -6.20 8.64 15.81
C VAL A 132 -6.39 7.15 15.96
N LEU A 133 -6.92 6.72 17.10
CA LEU A 133 -7.23 5.33 17.42
C LEU A 133 -8.74 5.16 17.54
N LEU A 134 -9.23 4.08 16.99
CA LEU A 134 -10.64 3.71 16.97
C LEU A 134 -10.82 2.36 17.68
N LYS A 135 -11.87 2.27 18.49
CA LYS A 135 -12.34 1.02 19.10
C LYS A 135 -13.87 1.11 19.22
N ASP A 136 -14.58 0.25 18.55
CA ASP A 136 -16.05 0.30 18.49
C ASP A 136 -16.56 1.72 18.11
N ASN A 137 -17.23 2.40 19.05
CA ASN A 137 -17.69 3.79 18.90
C ASN A 137 -16.76 4.81 19.58
N GLU A 138 -15.64 4.38 20.12
CA GLU A 138 -14.67 5.23 20.78
C GLU A 138 -13.63 5.75 19.80
N ARG A 139 -13.24 7.02 19.96
CA ARG A 139 -12.22 7.69 19.16
C ARG A 139 -11.28 8.45 20.09
N VAL A 140 -10.03 8.07 20.10
CA VAL A 140 -8.97 8.67 20.94
C VAL A 140 -7.93 9.31 20.04
N ILE A 141 -7.48 10.51 20.43
CA ILE A 141 -6.41 11.26 19.75
C ILE A 141 -5.18 11.22 20.64
N VAL A 142 -4.12 10.62 20.15
CA VAL A 142 -2.84 10.52 20.85
C VAL A 142 -1.85 11.49 20.22
N PRO A 143 -1.29 12.43 21.01
CA PRO A 143 -0.19 13.28 20.53
C PRO A 143 1.04 12.43 20.26
N ILE A 144 1.78 12.78 19.21
CA ILE A 144 2.97 12.03 18.82
C ILE A 144 4.23 12.80 19.14
N HIS A 145 5.07 12.17 19.94
CA HIS A 145 6.44 12.59 20.16
C HIS A 145 7.37 11.51 19.63
N SER A 146 8.24 11.85 18.69
CA SER A 146 9.19 10.90 18.10
C SER A 146 10.53 11.56 17.82
N LYS A 147 11.59 10.93 18.28
CA LYS A 147 12.97 11.31 17.97
C LYS A 147 13.41 10.82 16.60
N LEU A 148 12.85 9.68 16.14
CA LEU A 148 13.11 9.12 14.82
C LEU A 148 11.88 9.34 13.91
N ARG A 149 11.98 10.31 13.01
CA ARG A 149 10.93 10.66 12.07
C ARG A 149 11.13 9.95 10.74
N LEU A 150 10.22 9.05 10.40
CA LEU A 150 10.26 8.25 9.19
C LEU A 150 9.04 8.58 8.32
N LYS A 151 9.27 8.85 7.03
CA LYS A 151 8.18 9.16 6.08
C LYS A 151 7.53 7.92 5.48
N ASP A 152 8.17 6.78 5.62
CA ASP A 152 7.75 5.51 5.02
C ASP A 152 7.25 4.53 6.09
N HIS A 153 6.07 3.95 5.89
CA HIS A 153 5.47 3.00 6.83
C HIS A 153 6.28 1.71 6.94
N THR A 154 6.91 1.27 5.85
CA THR A 154 7.79 0.09 5.85
C THR A 154 9.05 0.36 6.65
N ALA A 155 9.64 1.56 6.51
CA ALA A 155 10.80 1.96 7.30
C ALA A 155 10.45 2.07 8.80
N ALA A 156 9.28 2.62 9.16
CA ALA A 156 8.82 2.68 10.54
C ALA A 156 8.64 1.28 11.15
N ARG A 157 8.05 0.36 10.42
CA ARG A 157 7.93 -1.05 10.84
C ARG A 157 9.30 -1.73 10.96
N THR A 158 10.21 -1.45 10.03
CA THR A 158 11.58 -1.96 10.11
C THR A 158 12.30 -1.44 11.36
N ALA A 159 12.17 -0.15 11.67
CA ALA A 159 12.75 0.42 12.89
C ALA A 159 12.17 -0.24 14.16
N ALA A 160 10.89 -0.58 14.16
CA ALA A 160 10.27 -1.33 15.28
C ALA A 160 10.88 -2.73 15.47
N LEU A 161 11.31 -3.42 14.40
CA LEU A 161 12.04 -4.70 14.49
C LEU A 161 13.40 -4.55 15.19
N PHE A 162 14.00 -3.34 15.15
CA PHE A 162 15.29 -3.00 15.77
C PHE A 162 15.13 -2.26 17.11
N ASP A 163 14.06 -2.50 17.84
CA ASP A 163 13.79 -1.95 19.18
C ASP A 163 13.71 -0.41 19.24
N ALA A 164 13.44 0.27 18.12
CA ALA A 164 13.44 1.73 18.08
C ALA A 164 12.14 2.36 18.62
N GLY A 165 11.05 1.59 18.75
CA GLY A 165 9.77 2.11 19.20
C GLY A 165 8.57 1.28 18.73
N ILE A 166 7.38 1.87 18.84
CA ILE A 166 6.10 1.32 18.37
C ILE A 166 5.79 1.90 17.00
N SER A 167 5.76 1.08 15.95
CA SER A 167 5.24 1.47 14.65
C SER A 167 3.72 1.55 14.71
N VAL A 168 3.15 2.76 14.58
CA VAL A 168 1.74 3.03 14.85
C VAL A 168 0.85 3.01 13.60
N HIS A 169 1.43 2.97 12.41
CA HIS A 169 0.71 2.91 11.14
C HIS A 169 1.20 1.77 10.24
N ALA A 170 1.60 0.64 10.84
CA ALA A 170 1.96 -0.53 10.06
C ALA A 170 0.74 -1.07 9.30
N PHE A 171 0.89 -1.33 8.01
CA PHE A 171 -0.20 -1.91 7.24
C PHE A 171 -0.41 -3.38 7.62
N ARG A 172 -1.67 -3.71 7.94
CA ARG A 172 -2.03 -5.04 8.42
C ARG A 172 -1.66 -6.13 7.41
N SER A 173 -1.89 -5.88 6.12
CA SER A 173 -1.66 -6.83 5.03
C SER A 173 -0.23 -7.37 4.90
N ASP A 174 0.79 -6.58 5.29
CA ASP A 174 2.20 -6.97 5.17
C ASP A 174 2.90 -7.15 6.53
N THR A 175 2.18 -6.88 7.63
CA THR A 175 2.72 -6.93 8.99
C THR A 175 2.28 -8.17 9.76
N MET A 176 1.09 -8.70 9.46
CA MET A 176 0.54 -9.87 10.18
C MET A 176 1.44 -11.10 10.14
N GLU A 177 2.21 -11.30 9.07
CA GLU A 177 3.15 -12.42 8.99
C GLU A 177 4.30 -12.26 10.00
N LEU A 178 4.79 -11.04 10.23
CA LEU A 178 5.80 -10.77 11.25
C LEU A 178 5.26 -11.00 12.66
N VAL A 179 3.98 -10.69 12.88
CA VAL A 179 3.30 -10.97 14.15
C VAL A 179 3.12 -12.47 14.34
N ARG A 180 2.66 -13.23 13.33
CA ARG A 180 2.53 -14.69 13.38
C ARG A 180 3.89 -15.37 13.68
N ARG A 181 4.97 -14.85 13.12
CA ARG A 181 6.35 -15.31 13.39
C ARG A 181 6.92 -14.83 14.72
N LYS A 182 6.16 -14.06 15.52
CA LYS A 182 6.60 -13.48 16.80
C LYS A 182 7.82 -12.55 16.68
N LEU A 183 8.10 -12.02 15.51
CA LEU A 183 9.13 -11.01 15.28
C LEU A 183 8.65 -9.64 15.75
N LEU A 184 7.35 -9.39 15.63
CA LEU A 184 6.67 -8.22 16.18
C LEU A 184 5.49 -8.67 17.05
N ILE A 185 5.14 -7.83 18.02
CA ILE A 185 3.99 -8.01 18.91
C ILE A 185 2.95 -6.95 18.53
N HIS A 186 1.70 -7.36 18.38
CA HIS A 186 0.57 -6.45 18.19
C HIS A 186 0.31 -5.69 19.48
N VAL A 187 0.44 -4.38 19.44
CA VAL A 187 0.26 -3.48 20.58
C VAL A 187 -1.16 -2.96 20.56
N LEU A 188 -1.84 -2.93 21.70
CA LEU A 188 -3.23 -2.49 21.85
C LEU A 188 -4.16 -3.12 20.78
N PRO A 189 -4.32 -4.44 20.73
CA PRO A 189 -5.02 -5.12 19.63
C PRO A 189 -6.50 -4.76 19.49
N ASP A 190 -7.12 -4.20 20.53
CA ASP A 190 -8.50 -3.72 20.52
C ASP A 190 -8.63 -2.31 19.90
N TRP A 191 -7.53 -1.62 19.67
CA TRP A 191 -7.48 -0.27 19.12
C TRP A 191 -6.83 -0.28 17.75
N GLU A 192 -7.55 0.18 16.74
CA GLU A 192 -6.99 0.30 15.40
C GLU A 192 -6.70 1.78 15.05
N PRO A 193 -5.51 2.08 14.51
CA PRO A 193 -5.29 3.40 13.92
C PRO A 193 -6.30 3.65 12.79
N GLU A 194 -6.82 4.87 12.71
CA GLU A 194 -7.81 5.27 11.71
C GLU A 194 -7.38 4.79 10.31
N PRO A 195 -8.24 4.06 9.58
CA PRO A 195 -7.90 3.51 8.27
C PRO A 195 -7.69 4.63 7.25
N SER A 196 -6.97 4.31 6.20
CA SER A 196 -6.67 5.27 5.16
C SER A 196 -7.25 4.84 3.83
N PRO A 197 -7.98 5.72 3.12
CA PRO A 197 -8.55 5.38 1.83
C PRO A 197 -7.45 5.13 0.79
N VAL A 198 -7.72 4.16 -0.10
CA VAL A 198 -6.83 3.83 -1.22
C VAL A 198 -7.62 3.88 -2.52
N SER A 199 -7.02 4.47 -3.54
CA SER A 199 -7.64 4.66 -4.85
C SER A 199 -6.63 4.44 -5.98
N LEU A 200 -7.14 4.03 -7.14
CA LEU A 200 -6.45 4.12 -8.42
C LEU A 200 -6.71 5.50 -9.00
N LEU A 201 -5.66 6.16 -9.44
CA LEU A 201 -5.72 7.40 -10.20
C LEU A 201 -5.29 7.14 -11.64
N LEU A 202 -6.12 7.51 -12.58
CA LEU A 202 -5.87 7.42 -14.01
C LEU A 202 -5.81 8.83 -14.59
N PRO A 203 -4.83 9.16 -15.46
CA PRO A 203 -4.73 10.50 -16.04
C PRO A 203 -5.98 10.89 -16.83
N ILE A 204 -6.48 12.11 -16.62
CA ILE A 204 -7.55 12.70 -17.45
C ILE A 204 -7.01 13.00 -18.85
N GLY A 205 -7.91 12.93 -19.85
CA GLY A 205 -7.59 13.27 -21.24
C GLY A 205 -6.89 12.16 -22.03
N ARG A 206 -6.62 11.03 -21.39
CA ARG A 206 -6.08 9.84 -22.07
C ARG A 206 -6.98 8.64 -21.81
N LYS A 207 -7.49 8.04 -22.88
CA LYS A 207 -8.26 6.79 -22.75
C LYS A 207 -7.31 5.67 -22.31
N PRO A 208 -7.60 4.95 -21.20
CA PRO A 208 -6.80 3.80 -20.80
C PRO A 208 -6.79 2.73 -21.90
N SER A 209 -5.67 2.05 -22.06
CA SER A 209 -5.61 0.86 -22.92
C SER A 209 -6.38 -0.31 -22.28
N SER A 210 -6.77 -1.30 -23.07
CA SER A 210 -7.42 -2.53 -22.57
C SER A 210 -6.55 -3.22 -21.51
N ALA A 211 -5.24 -3.17 -21.64
CA ALA A 211 -4.31 -3.71 -20.66
C ALA A 211 -4.37 -2.95 -19.32
N VAL A 212 -4.44 -1.62 -19.35
CA VAL A 212 -4.60 -0.78 -18.16
C VAL A 212 -5.93 -1.05 -17.47
N GLU A 213 -7.04 -1.09 -18.23
CA GLU A 213 -8.37 -1.39 -17.70
C GLU A 213 -8.42 -2.76 -17.02
N ALA A 214 -7.91 -3.79 -17.70
CA ALA A 214 -7.89 -5.15 -17.18
C ALA A 214 -7.05 -5.29 -15.89
N LEU A 215 -5.91 -4.61 -15.83
CA LEU A 215 -5.08 -4.60 -14.63
C LEU A 215 -5.77 -3.84 -13.48
N CYS A 216 -6.43 -2.72 -13.75
CA CYS A 216 -7.22 -2.00 -12.75
C CYS A 216 -8.36 -2.87 -12.18
N ASP A 217 -9.07 -3.61 -13.03
CA ASP A 217 -10.12 -4.53 -12.61
C ASP A 217 -9.59 -5.67 -11.77
N PHE A 218 -8.46 -6.25 -12.20
CA PHE A 218 -7.78 -7.30 -11.44
C PHE A 218 -7.31 -6.81 -10.05
N ILE A 219 -6.72 -5.63 -9.97
CA ILE A 219 -6.31 -5.03 -8.68
C ILE A 219 -7.54 -4.80 -7.80
N ALA A 220 -8.63 -4.28 -8.35
CA ALA A 220 -9.86 -4.03 -7.59
C ALA A 220 -10.52 -5.33 -7.10
N GLU A 221 -10.48 -6.41 -7.89
CA GLU A 221 -10.93 -7.75 -7.49
C GLU A 221 -10.08 -8.30 -6.35
N LYS A 222 -8.75 -8.24 -6.49
CA LYS A 222 -7.79 -8.67 -5.46
C LYS A 222 -7.94 -7.89 -4.17
N TRP A 223 -8.22 -6.59 -4.27
CA TRP A 223 -8.47 -5.75 -3.10
C TRP A 223 -9.71 -6.24 -2.34
N ARG A 224 -10.85 -6.39 -3.04
CA ARG A 224 -12.11 -6.82 -2.43
C ARG A 224 -12.09 -8.23 -1.86
N SER A 225 -11.28 -9.11 -2.43
CA SER A 225 -11.15 -10.50 -1.98
C SER A 225 -10.10 -10.72 -0.88
N ASN A 226 -9.38 -9.67 -0.47
CA ASN A 226 -8.36 -9.80 0.57
C ASN A 226 -8.95 -9.48 1.96
N PRO A 227 -9.08 -10.47 2.86
CA PRO A 227 -9.70 -10.27 4.17
C PRO A 227 -8.91 -9.33 5.10
N GLU A 228 -7.63 -9.12 4.84
CA GLU A 228 -6.80 -8.18 5.61
C GLU A 228 -7.01 -6.71 5.17
N LEU A 229 -7.75 -6.47 4.07
CA LEU A 229 -8.04 -5.15 3.53
C LEU A 229 -9.51 -4.76 3.67
N VAL A 230 -10.42 -5.73 3.71
CA VAL A 230 -11.85 -5.47 3.80
C VAL A 230 -12.23 -5.28 5.26
N PHE A 231 -12.86 -4.15 5.57
CA PHE A 231 -13.59 -3.98 6.82
C PHE A 231 -14.91 -4.73 6.69
N ASP A 232 -15.12 -5.71 7.54
CA ASP A 232 -16.45 -6.21 7.80
C ASP A 232 -17.15 -5.19 8.73
N HIS A 233 -17.76 -4.19 8.12
CA HIS A 233 -18.73 -3.37 8.85
C HIS A 233 -19.97 -4.25 8.99
N GLY A 234 -19.96 -5.15 9.99
CA GLY A 234 -21.13 -5.94 10.33
C GLY A 234 -22.36 -5.05 10.37
N LEU A 235 -23.18 -5.14 9.32
CA LEU A 235 -24.53 -4.59 9.24
C LEU A 235 -25.44 -5.37 10.18
#